data_af9926c2356a19b3a2d58fcac1f01bd6
#
_entry.id   af9926c2356a19b3a2d58fcac1f01bd6
#
_cell.length_a   1.000
_cell.length_b   1.000
_cell.length_c   1.000
_cell.angle_alpha   90.00
_cell.angle_beta   90.00
_cell.angle_gamma   90.00
#
_symmetry.space_group_name_H-M   'P 1'
#
loop_
_entity.id
_entity.type
_entity.pdbx_description
1 polymer ?
#
loop_
_entity_poly.entity_id
_entity_poly.type
_entity_poly.pdbx_seq_one_letter_code
_entity_poly.pdbx_strand_id
1 'polypeptide(L)'
;VYEEERELTMMLLVDVSPSRMFGTEELTKKNLITEIAATLAFSAAKNNDKVGCILFSDRVEKFIPPKKGRAHVMMIIRELVGFEPKGSSTNISEALRYLVGVNKKRATTFLLSDLINAESDMAKLDDALKIASSKHDIMAVKVYDERDRDLPNVGIVEVQDSETGRRAWLDTSSRAVRRFWAENYDERAAAMKSLLQQNRVDMVDVATDEDYVVELIKMFKQR
;
A
#
# COMPACT_ATOMS: atom_id res chain seq x y z
N VAL A 1 -4.42 22.11 35.66
CA VAL A 1 -5.04 21.19 34.69
C VAL A 1 -3.87 20.60 33.86
N TYR A 2 -3.53 19.32 34.10
CA TYR A 2 -2.56 18.61 33.27
C TYR A 2 -3.29 18.20 32.01
N GLU A 3 -2.96 18.78 30.87
CA GLU A 3 -3.32 18.21 29.56
C GLU A 3 -2.49 16.93 29.42
N GLU A 4 -3.16 15.80 29.47
CA GLU A 4 -2.56 14.50 29.14
C GLU A 4 -2.32 14.47 27.62
N GLU A 5 -1.13 14.89 27.20
CA GLU A 5 -0.70 14.73 25.79
C GLU A 5 -0.70 13.23 25.48
N ARG A 6 -1.77 12.75 24.86
CA ARG A 6 -1.84 11.36 24.38
C ARG A 6 -0.88 11.21 23.22
N GLU A 7 0.29 10.67 23.51
CA GLU A 7 1.26 10.30 22.48
C GLU A 7 0.64 9.24 21.56
N LEU A 8 0.32 9.63 20.34
CA LEU A 8 -0.11 8.70 19.31
C LEU A 8 1.10 8.05 18.64
N THR A 9 0.89 6.86 18.16
CA THR A 9 1.87 6.16 17.32
C THR A 9 1.28 5.96 15.96
N MET A 10 2.00 6.41 14.93
CA MET A 10 1.70 6.15 13.54
C MET A 10 2.63 5.06 13.03
N MET A 11 2.06 4.08 12.35
CA MET A 11 2.82 3.04 11.63
C MET A 11 2.54 3.13 10.14
N LEU A 12 3.58 3.18 9.33
CA LEU A 12 3.49 3.10 7.88
C LEU A 12 3.84 1.67 7.46
N LEU A 13 2.92 0.99 6.81
CA LEU A 13 3.15 -0.28 6.11
C LEU A 13 3.27 0.06 4.63
N VAL A 14 4.48 0.00 4.10
CA VAL A 14 4.76 0.44 2.74
C VAL A 14 5.14 -0.75 1.88
N ASP A 15 4.33 -1.00 0.88
CA ASP A 15 4.63 -1.97 -0.16
C ASP A 15 5.78 -1.44 -1.04
N VAL A 16 6.87 -2.18 -1.03
CA VAL A 16 8.06 -1.89 -1.83
C VAL A 16 8.30 -2.96 -2.88
N SER A 17 7.33 -3.86 -3.09
CA SER A 17 7.44 -4.91 -4.10
C SER A 17 7.64 -4.30 -5.49
N PRO A 18 8.44 -4.95 -6.36
CA PRO A 18 8.57 -4.51 -7.73
C PRO A 18 7.27 -4.79 -8.47
N SER A 19 6.61 -3.74 -8.96
CA SER A 19 5.49 -3.87 -9.89
C SER A 19 6.05 -4.22 -11.28
N ARG A 20 5.63 -5.34 -11.86
CA ARG A 20 6.33 -5.94 -13.02
C ARG A 20 5.72 -5.62 -14.37
N MET A 21 4.79 -4.66 -14.45
CA MET A 21 4.03 -4.53 -15.68
C MET A 21 4.52 -3.48 -16.68
N PHE A 22 5.09 -2.33 -16.25
CA PHE A 22 5.62 -1.32 -17.19
C PHE A 22 6.58 -0.36 -16.48
N GLY A 23 7.86 -0.34 -16.88
CA GLY A 23 8.95 0.33 -16.15
C GLY A 23 8.86 1.85 -15.89
N THR A 24 8.10 2.62 -16.66
CA THR A 24 7.90 4.05 -16.42
C THR A 24 6.81 4.34 -15.38
N GLU A 25 5.83 3.48 -15.29
CA GLU A 25 4.70 3.60 -14.37
C GLU A 25 5.05 3.15 -12.96
N GLU A 26 5.92 2.14 -12.83
CA GLU A 26 6.45 1.69 -11.53
C GLU A 26 7.15 2.81 -10.78
N LEU A 27 7.99 3.56 -11.47
CA LEU A 27 8.70 4.69 -10.86
C LEU A 27 7.72 5.76 -10.36
N THR A 28 6.64 5.99 -11.10
CA THR A 28 5.61 6.96 -10.74
C THR A 28 4.83 6.50 -9.51
N LYS A 29 4.35 5.25 -9.44
CA LYS A 29 3.67 4.69 -8.26
C LYS A 29 4.58 4.66 -7.03
N LYS A 30 5.82 4.20 -7.17
CA LYS A 30 6.81 4.18 -6.08
C LYS A 30 7.07 5.59 -5.54
N ASN A 31 7.21 6.58 -6.44
CA ASN A 31 7.40 7.96 -6.05
C ASN A 31 6.19 8.50 -5.29
N LEU A 32 4.98 8.25 -5.79
CA LEU A 32 3.74 8.67 -5.14
C LEU A 32 3.54 8.03 -3.77
N ILE A 33 3.77 6.72 -3.63
CA ILE A 33 3.75 6.02 -2.34
C ILE A 33 4.75 6.66 -1.36
N THR A 34 5.96 6.95 -1.84
CA THR A 34 7.00 7.60 -1.02
C THR A 34 6.59 9.01 -0.60
N GLU A 35 5.98 9.77 -1.49
CA GLU A 35 5.51 11.13 -1.22
C GLU A 35 4.35 11.14 -0.22
N ILE A 36 3.38 10.24 -0.37
CA ILE A 36 2.29 10.05 0.58
C ILE A 36 2.83 9.65 1.95
N ALA A 37 3.73 8.67 2.00
CA ALA A 37 4.37 8.23 3.24
C ALA A 37 5.13 9.37 3.94
N ALA A 38 5.86 10.17 3.17
CA ALA A 38 6.57 11.35 3.69
C ALA A 38 5.61 12.39 4.26
N THR A 39 4.53 12.70 3.54
CA THR A 39 3.52 13.67 3.96
C THR A 39 2.85 13.25 5.27
N LEU A 40 2.43 11.98 5.38
CA LEU A 40 1.85 11.41 6.59
C LEU A 40 2.84 11.45 7.76
N ALA A 41 4.10 11.04 7.52
CA ALA A 41 5.14 11.01 8.53
C ALA A 41 5.48 12.42 9.05
N PHE A 42 5.58 13.41 8.16
CA PHE A 42 5.82 14.81 8.58
C PHE A 42 4.64 15.40 9.35
N SER A 43 3.41 15.08 8.94
CA SER A 43 2.19 15.51 9.66
C SER A 43 2.19 14.97 11.10
N ALA A 44 2.47 13.68 11.28
CA ALA A 44 2.58 13.07 12.59
C ALA A 44 3.72 13.67 13.43
N ALA A 45 4.90 13.89 12.83
CA ALA A 45 6.02 14.51 13.52
C ALA A 45 5.73 15.95 13.97
N LYS A 46 4.94 16.70 13.19
CA LYS A 46 4.48 18.05 13.56
C LYS A 46 3.57 18.02 14.79
N ASN A 47 2.79 16.98 14.94
CA ASN A 47 1.92 16.73 16.11
C ASN A 47 2.65 16.07 17.29
N ASN A 48 3.98 15.94 17.23
CA ASN A 48 4.81 15.29 18.23
C ASN A 48 4.51 13.79 18.44
N ASP A 49 3.91 13.13 17.45
CA ASP A 49 3.63 11.68 17.43
C ASP A 49 4.88 10.86 17.13
N LYS A 50 4.84 9.58 17.51
CA LYS A 50 5.85 8.60 17.11
C LYS A 50 5.52 8.04 15.74
N VAL A 51 6.53 7.96 14.86
CA VAL A 51 6.39 7.40 13.52
C VAL A 51 7.30 6.19 13.38
N GLY A 52 6.71 5.04 13.00
CA GLY A 52 7.43 3.84 12.62
C GLY A 52 7.11 3.43 11.19
N CYS A 53 7.91 2.53 10.61
CA CYS A 53 7.70 2.06 9.26
C CYS A 53 8.04 0.58 9.12
N ILE A 54 7.23 -0.14 8.36
CA ILE A 54 7.47 -1.50 7.90
C ILE A 54 7.49 -1.47 6.38
N LEU A 55 8.66 -1.76 5.78
CA LEU A 55 8.78 -1.99 4.35
C LEU A 55 8.55 -3.47 4.09
N PHE A 56 7.70 -3.78 3.15
CA PHE A 56 7.36 -5.18 2.85
C PHE A 56 7.22 -5.43 1.35
N SER A 57 7.43 -6.69 0.99
CA SER A 57 7.18 -7.28 -0.32
C SER A 57 6.43 -8.61 -0.10
N ASP A 58 6.90 -9.73 -0.62
CA ASP A 58 6.46 -11.08 -0.21
C ASP A 58 6.89 -11.44 1.23
N ARG A 59 7.67 -10.58 1.85
CA ARG A 59 8.19 -10.67 3.22
C ARG A 59 8.34 -9.29 3.85
N VAL A 60 8.57 -9.25 5.15
CA VAL A 60 9.03 -8.03 5.80
C VAL A 60 10.49 -7.78 5.42
N GLU A 61 10.73 -6.71 4.68
CA GLU A 61 12.06 -6.32 4.20
C GLU A 61 12.82 -5.51 5.24
N LYS A 62 12.12 -4.56 5.89
CA LYS A 62 12.72 -3.70 6.91
C LYS A 62 11.70 -3.21 7.91
N PHE A 63 12.10 -3.21 9.18
CA PHE A 63 11.33 -2.58 10.25
C PHE A 63 12.10 -1.41 10.85
N ILE A 64 11.46 -0.26 10.93
CA ILE A 64 11.94 0.94 11.58
C ILE A 64 11.03 1.22 12.77
N PRO A 65 11.52 1.05 14.01
CA PRO A 65 10.69 1.20 15.19
C PRO A 65 10.20 2.64 15.38
N PRO A 66 9.00 2.84 15.96
CA PRO A 66 8.41 4.16 16.11
C PRO A 66 9.22 5.05 17.07
N LYS A 67 9.65 6.21 16.58
CA LYS A 67 10.36 7.25 17.35
C LYS A 67 9.83 8.64 16.97
N LYS A 68 10.01 9.60 17.86
CA LYS A 68 9.69 11.01 17.63
C LYS A 68 10.79 11.74 16.86
N GLY A 69 10.37 12.83 16.25
CA GLY A 69 11.26 13.88 15.77
C GLY A 69 11.55 13.85 14.29
N ARG A 70 11.79 15.03 13.74
CA ARG A 70 12.01 15.28 12.32
C ARG A 70 13.19 14.49 11.74
N ALA A 71 14.26 14.33 12.50
CA ALA A 71 15.45 13.59 12.05
C ALA A 71 15.12 12.11 11.81
N HIS A 72 14.23 11.52 12.66
CA HIS A 72 13.78 10.15 12.49
C HIS A 72 12.90 9.99 11.24
N VAL A 73 11.98 10.94 10.99
CA VAL A 73 11.17 10.94 9.77
C VAL A 73 12.04 11.07 8.52
N MET A 74 13.04 11.97 8.54
CA MET A 74 13.99 12.10 7.43
C MET A 74 14.77 10.80 7.17
N MET A 75 15.09 10.04 8.21
CA MET A 75 15.74 8.73 8.07
C MET A 75 14.77 7.73 7.41
N ILE A 76 13.48 7.68 7.82
CA ILE A 76 12.47 6.83 7.18
C ILE A 76 12.37 7.15 5.68
N ILE A 77 12.26 8.44 5.32
CA ILE A 77 12.12 8.87 3.92
C ILE A 77 13.37 8.47 3.11
N ARG A 78 14.57 8.66 3.66
CA ARG A 78 15.81 8.26 2.98
C ARG A 78 15.84 6.74 2.71
N GLU A 79 15.37 5.96 3.66
CA GLU A 79 15.26 4.51 3.50
C GLU A 79 14.25 4.15 2.41
N LEU A 80 13.09 4.80 2.37
CA LEU A 80 12.07 4.56 1.33
C LEU A 80 12.58 4.87 -0.07
N VAL A 81 13.22 6.03 -0.26
CA VAL A 81 13.72 6.47 -1.57
C VAL A 81 14.77 5.52 -2.13
N GLY A 82 15.69 5.06 -1.29
CA GLY A 82 16.82 4.21 -1.70
C GLY A 82 16.58 2.73 -1.56
N PHE A 83 15.36 2.30 -1.20
CA PHE A 83 15.12 0.89 -0.90
C PHE A 83 15.03 0.03 -2.17
N GLU A 84 15.80 -1.05 -2.18
CA GLU A 84 15.74 -2.10 -3.20
C GLU A 84 15.21 -3.39 -2.55
N PRO A 85 13.99 -3.84 -2.90
CA PRO A 85 13.41 -5.03 -2.31
C PRO A 85 14.12 -6.30 -2.79
N LYS A 86 14.17 -7.30 -1.93
CA LYS A 86 14.68 -8.64 -2.27
C LYS A 86 13.54 -9.56 -2.75
N GLY A 87 12.34 -9.30 -2.27
CA GLY A 87 11.14 -10.03 -2.67
C GLY A 87 10.66 -9.65 -4.06
N SER A 88 9.87 -10.51 -4.64
CA SER A 88 9.41 -10.39 -6.02
C SER A 88 7.90 -10.31 -6.20
N SER A 89 7.14 -10.44 -5.12
CA SER A 89 5.68 -10.37 -5.05
C SER A 89 5.26 -9.61 -3.79
N THR A 90 3.96 -9.52 -3.52
CA THR A 90 3.41 -8.79 -2.38
C THR A 90 2.68 -9.74 -1.43
N ASN A 91 2.87 -9.56 -0.11
CA ASN A 91 2.18 -10.31 0.93
C ASN A 91 1.79 -9.38 2.09
N ILE A 92 0.57 -8.84 2.00
CA ILE A 92 0.02 -7.92 3.01
C ILE A 92 -0.23 -8.66 4.32
N SER A 93 -0.66 -9.91 4.28
CA SER A 93 -0.92 -10.73 5.46
C SER A 93 0.29 -10.82 6.37
N GLU A 94 1.48 -11.02 5.80
CA GLU A 94 2.74 -11.10 6.53
C GLU A 94 3.08 -9.76 7.20
N ALA A 95 2.91 -8.65 6.46
CA ALA A 95 3.15 -7.30 7.00
C ALA A 95 2.22 -6.98 8.18
N LEU A 96 0.93 -7.33 8.08
CA LEU A 96 -0.04 -7.14 9.15
C LEU A 96 0.25 -8.00 10.39
N ARG A 97 0.60 -9.27 10.20
CA ARG A 97 0.99 -10.16 11.30
C ARG A 97 2.25 -9.66 12.00
N TYR A 98 3.22 -9.20 11.23
CA TYR A 98 4.44 -8.62 11.77
C TYR A 98 4.14 -7.35 12.58
N LEU A 99 3.30 -6.42 12.06
CA LEU A 99 2.85 -5.24 12.79
C LEU A 99 2.29 -5.61 14.17
N VAL A 100 1.37 -6.56 14.22
CA VAL A 100 0.76 -7.06 15.47
C VAL A 100 1.81 -7.67 16.42
N GLY A 101 2.83 -8.29 15.85
CA GLY A 101 3.95 -8.88 16.60
C GLY A 101 4.82 -7.82 17.28
N VAL A 102 5.22 -6.78 16.55
CA VAL A 102 6.21 -5.78 17.02
C VAL A 102 5.60 -4.59 17.72
N ASN A 103 4.35 -4.22 17.43
CA ASN A 103 3.68 -3.07 18.04
C ASN A 103 2.52 -3.51 18.96
N LYS A 104 2.77 -3.51 20.27
CA LYS A 104 1.78 -3.98 21.27
C LYS A 104 0.75 -2.91 21.66
N LYS A 105 1.06 -1.64 21.44
CA LYS A 105 0.14 -0.52 21.71
C LYS A 105 -0.70 -0.23 20.47
N ARG A 106 -1.92 0.26 20.67
CA ARG A 106 -2.75 0.72 19.54
C ARG A 106 -2.03 1.81 18.77
N ALA A 107 -2.01 1.68 17.46
CA ALA A 107 -1.40 2.64 16.53
C ALA A 107 -2.36 2.95 15.40
N THR A 108 -2.30 4.17 14.87
CA THR A 108 -2.86 4.53 13.59
C THR A 108 -1.92 4.00 12.51
N THR A 109 -2.42 3.17 11.63
CA THR A 109 -1.61 2.45 10.64
C THR A 109 -2.08 2.76 9.23
N PHE A 110 -1.16 3.19 8.38
CA PHE A 110 -1.42 3.40 6.95
C PHE A 110 -0.79 2.28 6.15
N LEU A 111 -1.62 1.53 5.43
CA LEU A 111 -1.19 0.52 4.47
C LEU A 111 -1.15 1.17 3.08
N LEU A 112 0.03 1.35 2.54
CA LEU A 112 0.29 1.98 1.24
C LEU A 112 0.70 0.90 0.24
N SER A 113 -0.15 0.61 -0.74
CA SER A 113 0.07 -0.45 -1.76
C SER A 113 -0.84 -0.23 -2.96
N ASP A 114 -0.62 -0.95 -4.06
CA ASP A 114 -1.58 -1.03 -5.17
C ASP A 114 -2.80 -1.91 -4.84
N LEU A 115 -2.69 -2.75 -3.82
CA LEU A 115 -3.71 -3.64 -3.25
C LEU A 115 -4.26 -4.73 -4.19
N ILE A 116 -4.10 -4.61 -5.50
CA ILE A 116 -4.80 -5.48 -6.48
C ILE A 116 -4.04 -6.76 -6.76
N ASN A 117 -2.71 -6.66 -6.77
CA ASN A 117 -1.83 -7.81 -6.98
C ASN A 117 -1.23 -8.32 -5.66
N ALA A 118 -1.80 -7.86 -4.57
CA ALA A 118 -1.15 -7.89 -3.27
C ALA A 118 -1.25 -9.23 -2.55
N GLU A 119 -2.16 -10.12 -2.91
CA GLU A 119 -2.28 -11.40 -2.25
C GLU A 119 -3.13 -12.39 -3.05
N SER A 120 -2.60 -13.61 -3.25
CA SER A 120 -3.33 -14.71 -3.87
C SER A 120 -4.26 -15.43 -2.88
N ASP A 121 -4.01 -15.34 -1.58
CA ASP A 121 -4.79 -16.01 -0.53
C ASP A 121 -5.63 -15.02 0.28
N MET A 122 -6.80 -14.69 -0.26
CA MET A 122 -7.75 -13.77 0.37
C MET A 122 -8.23 -14.22 1.75
N ALA A 123 -8.23 -15.53 2.04
CA ALA A 123 -8.62 -16.05 3.36
C ALA A 123 -7.57 -15.72 4.41
N LYS A 124 -6.28 -15.86 4.07
CA LYS A 124 -5.19 -15.46 4.96
C LYS A 124 -5.16 -13.96 5.21
N LEU A 125 -5.49 -13.17 4.17
CA LEU A 125 -5.59 -11.73 4.30
C LEU A 125 -6.74 -11.33 5.23
N ASP A 126 -7.90 -11.96 5.08
CA ASP A 126 -9.07 -11.72 5.95
C ASP A 126 -8.72 -11.99 7.43
N ASP A 127 -8.09 -13.12 7.73
CA ASP A 127 -7.66 -13.46 9.09
C ASP A 127 -6.64 -12.46 9.66
N ALA A 128 -5.67 -12.05 8.83
CA ALA A 128 -4.67 -11.06 9.24
C ALA A 128 -5.29 -9.67 9.49
N LEU A 129 -6.23 -9.25 8.63
CA LEU A 129 -6.99 -8.00 8.78
C LEU A 129 -7.84 -8.01 10.06
N LYS A 130 -8.58 -9.08 10.33
CA LYS A 130 -9.38 -9.23 11.57
C LYS A 130 -8.54 -9.02 12.83
N ILE A 131 -7.38 -9.66 12.87
CA ILE A 131 -6.47 -9.56 14.02
C ILE A 131 -5.89 -8.15 14.12
N ALA A 132 -5.40 -7.60 12.99
CA ALA A 132 -4.73 -6.31 12.97
C ALA A 132 -5.68 -5.16 13.26
N SER A 133 -6.88 -5.13 12.66
CA SER A 133 -7.90 -4.08 12.87
C SER A 133 -8.49 -4.10 14.28
N SER A 134 -8.49 -5.26 14.95
CA SER A 134 -8.89 -5.33 16.37
C SER A 134 -7.89 -4.64 17.29
N LYS A 135 -6.61 -4.55 16.91
CA LYS A 135 -5.52 -3.99 17.74
C LYS A 135 -5.08 -2.59 17.32
N HIS A 136 -5.19 -2.28 16.04
CA HIS A 136 -4.73 -1.04 15.43
C HIS A 136 -5.86 -0.39 14.64
N ASP A 137 -5.73 0.89 14.41
CA ASP A 137 -6.61 1.67 13.55
C ASP A 137 -6.01 1.72 12.15
N ILE A 138 -6.53 0.91 11.23
CA ILE A 138 -5.93 0.70 9.92
C ILE A 138 -6.67 1.48 8.84
N MET A 139 -5.92 2.18 8.02
CA MET A 139 -6.36 2.87 6.81
C MET A 139 -5.54 2.38 5.62
N ALA A 140 -6.20 2.00 4.55
CA ALA A 140 -5.55 1.59 3.32
C ALA A 140 -5.54 2.75 2.31
N VAL A 141 -4.39 3.00 1.72
CA VAL A 141 -4.22 3.93 0.61
C VAL A 141 -3.81 3.12 -0.61
N LYS A 142 -4.76 2.97 -1.52
CA LYS A 142 -4.53 2.29 -2.79
C LYS A 142 -3.95 3.28 -3.79
N VAL A 143 -2.73 3.03 -4.23
CA VAL A 143 -2.10 3.80 -5.30
C VAL A 143 -2.20 3.02 -6.61
N TYR A 144 -2.78 3.62 -7.63
CA TYR A 144 -3.01 2.97 -8.92
C TYR A 144 -2.72 3.90 -10.10
N ASP A 145 -2.46 3.29 -11.24
CA ASP A 145 -2.44 3.98 -12.52
C ASP A 145 -3.64 3.50 -13.35
N GLU A 146 -4.28 4.39 -14.12
CA GLU A 146 -5.42 4.01 -14.97
C GLU A 146 -5.07 2.90 -15.97
N ARG A 147 -3.80 2.83 -16.39
CA ARG A 147 -3.29 1.79 -17.30
C ARG A 147 -3.20 0.41 -16.66
N ASP A 148 -3.24 0.30 -15.32
CA ASP A 148 -3.36 -1.00 -14.65
C ASP A 148 -4.66 -1.70 -15.03
N ARG A 149 -5.72 -0.90 -15.25
CA ARG A 149 -7.05 -1.34 -15.68
C ARG A 149 -7.17 -1.35 -17.20
N ASP A 150 -6.79 -0.25 -17.84
CA ASP A 150 -7.06 0.00 -19.25
C ASP A 150 -5.78 -0.22 -20.08
N LEU A 151 -5.58 -1.47 -20.52
CA LEU A 151 -4.44 -1.82 -21.37
C LEU A 151 -4.42 -0.98 -22.66
N PRO A 152 -3.31 -0.29 -22.96
CA PRO A 152 -3.17 0.46 -24.19
C PRO A 152 -3.13 -0.49 -25.40
N ASN A 153 -3.66 -0.03 -26.54
CA ASN A 153 -3.55 -0.77 -27.81
C ASN A 153 -2.15 -0.55 -28.42
N VAL A 154 -1.21 -1.39 -28.03
CA VAL A 154 0.21 -1.33 -28.49
C VAL A 154 0.67 -2.60 -29.20
N GLY A 155 -0.28 -3.47 -29.61
CA GLY A 155 0.03 -4.73 -30.26
C GLY A 155 0.32 -5.86 -29.26
N ILE A 156 1.26 -6.72 -29.60
CA ILE A 156 1.63 -7.87 -28.78
C ILE A 156 2.66 -7.44 -27.74
N VAL A 157 2.36 -7.65 -26.47
CA VAL A 157 3.25 -7.37 -25.33
C VAL A 157 3.57 -8.65 -24.56
N GLU A 158 4.77 -8.73 -24.03
CA GLU A 158 5.12 -9.79 -23.10
C GLU A 158 4.65 -9.36 -21.70
N VAL A 159 3.79 -10.16 -21.09
CA VAL A 159 3.37 -9.99 -19.70
C VAL A 159 3.94 -11.12 -18.85
N GLN A 160 4.33 -10.81 -17.64
CA GLN A 160 4.78 -11.80 -16.68
C GLN A 160 3.78 -11.89 -15.55
N ASP A 161 3.27 -13.08 -15.30
CA ASP A 161 2.44 -13.38 -14.14
C ASP A 161 3.25 -13.18 -12.85
N SER A 162 2.77 -12.31 -11.96
CA SER A 162 3.48 -11.95 -10.73
C SER A 162 3.57 -13.10 -9.73
N GLU A 163 2.64 -14.06 -9.77
CA GLU A 163 2.59 -15.19 -8.85
C GLU A 163 3.47 -16.34 -9.30
N THR A 164 3.34 -16.71 -10.56
CA THR A 164 4.02 -17.89 -11.12
C THR A 164 5.34 -17.57 -11.81
N GLY A 165 5.59 -16.29 -12.10
CA GLY A 165 6.74 -15.85 -12.92
C GLY A 165 6.65 -16.25 -14.39
N ARG A 166 5.55 -16.88 -14.81
CA ARG A 166 5.35 -17.31 -16.20
C ARG A 166 5.17 -16.11 -17.10
N ARG A 167 5.82 -16.17 -18.25
CA ARG A 167 5.68 -15.18 -19.31
C ARG A 167 4.64 -15.63 -20.32
N ALA A 168 3.80 -14.72 -20.73
CA ALA A 168 2.81 -14.94 -21.78
C ALA A 168 2.79 -13.74 -22.73
N TRP A 169 2.50 -14.00 -23.99
CA TRP A 169 2.29 -12.95 -24.97
C TRP A 169 0.81 -12.57 -24.99
N LEU A 170 0.53 -11.28 -24.82
CA LEU A 170 -0.81 -10.74 -24.80
C LEU A 170 -1.01 -9.83 -26.02
N ASP A 171 -2.01 -10.12 -26.83
CA ASP A 171 -2.39 -9.25 -27.94
C ASP A 171 -3.32 -8.14 -27.47
N THR A 172 -2.73 -6.97 -27.19
CA THR A 172 -3.48 -5.80 -26.76
C THR A 172 -4.25 -5.11 -27.88
N SER A 173 -4.08 -5.48 -29.15
CA SER A 173 -4.92 -4.99 -30.25
C SER A 173 -6.34 -5.56 -30.20
N SER A 174 -6.52 -6.75 -29.60
CA SER A 174 -7.81 -7.39 -29.40
C SER A 174 -8.67 -6.67 -28.36
N ARG A 175 -9.86 -6.20 -28.77
CA ARG A 175 -10.84 -5.61 -27.83
C ARG A 175 -11.28 -6.60 -26.76
N ALA A 176 -11.41 -7.89 -27.11
CA ALA A 176 -11.81 -8.91 -26.16
C ALA A 176 -10.78 -9.10 -25.05
N VAL A 177 -9.49 -9.07 -25.40
CA VAL A 177 -8.39 -9.18 -24.43
C VAL A 177 -8.39 -7.98 -23.49
N ARG A 178 -8.48 -6.75 -24.02
CA ARG A 178 -8.52 -5.55 -23.17
C ARG A 178 -9.72 -5.52 -22.24
N ARG A 179 -10.92 -5.94 -22.75
CA ARG A 179 -12.11 -6.01 -21.92
C ARG A 179 -11.97 -7.05 -20.81
N PHE A 180 -11.50 -8.25 -21.12
CA PHE A 180 -11.26 -9.30 -20.14
C PHE A 180 -10.26 -8.84 -19.06
N TRP A 181 -9.23 -8.10 -19.45
CA TRP A 181 -8.27 -7.52 -18.52
C TRP A 181 -8.92 -6.53 -17.56
N ALA A 182 -9.69 -5.58 -18.07
CA ALA A 182 -10.40 -4.58 -17.28
C ALA A 182 -11.43 -5.22 -16.33
N GLU A 183 -12.20 -6.22 -16.81
CA GLU A 183 -13.15 -6.96 -15.99
C GLU A 183 -12.46 -7.68 -14.82
N ASN A 184 -11.33 -8.36 -15.07
CA ASN A 184 -10.55 -9.00 -14.01
C ASN A 184 -9.99 -8.00 -12.98
N TYR A 185 -9.52 -6.84 -13.46
CA TYR A 185 -9.07 -5.78 -12.57
C TYR A 185 -10.20 -5.29 -11.67
N ASP A 186 -11.35 -4.98 -12.24
CA ASP A 186 -12.53 -4.50 -11.52
C ASP A 186 -13.03 -5.52 -10.49
N GLU A 187 -13.03 -6.81 -10.84
CA GLU A 187 -13.40 -7.91 -9.92
C GLU A 187 -12.46 -7.99 -8.72
N ARG A 188 -11.14 -7.95 -8.95
CA ARG A 188 -10.14 -7.97 -7.88
C ARG A 188 -10.25 -6.73 -7.00
N ALA A 189 -10.41 -5.55 -7.60
CA ALA A 189 -10.57 -4.30 -6.86
C ALA A 189 -11.83 -4.33 -5.98
N ALA A 190 -12.95 -4.81 -6.51
CA ALA A 190 -14.19 -4.95 -5.76
C ALA A 190 -14.07 -5.96 -4.61
N ALA A 191 -13.44 -7.10 -4.84
CA ALA A 191 -13.20 -8.11 -3.82
C ALA A 191 -12.33 -7.56 -2.67
N MET A 192 -11.23 -6.87 -2.99
CA MET A 192 -10.35 -6.24 -2.01
C MET A 192 -11.09 -5.18 -1.21
N LYS A 193 -11.83 -4.29 -1.89
CA LYS A 193 -12.63 -3.25 -1.23
C LYS A 193 -13.65 -3.85 -0.26
N SER A 194 -14.37 -4.89 -0.68
CA SER A 194 -15.32 -5.60 0.17
C SER A 194 -14.65 -6.20 1.40
N LEU A 195 -13.49 -6.83 1.23
CA LEU A 195 -12.72 -7.44 2.31
C LEU A 195 -12.25 -6.39 3.34
N LEU A 196 -11.73 -5.26 2.88
CA LEU A 196 -11.31 -4.16 3.76
C LEU A 196 -12.50 -3.60 4.55
N GLN A 197 -13.64 -3.36 3.89
CA GLN A 197 -14.86 -2.86 4.53
C GLN A 197 -15.41 -3.83 5.59
N GLN A 198 -15.42 -5.14 5.31
CA GLN A 198 -15.83 -6.18 6.26
C GLN A 198 -14.96 -6.17 7.52
N ASN A 199 -13.70 -5.82 7.38
CA ASN A 199 -12.73 -5.72 8.46
C ASN A 199 -12.63 -4.30 9.08
N ARG A 200 -13.54 -3.37 8.74
CA ARG A 200 -13.57 -1.99 9.23
C ARG A 200 -12.28 -1.22 8.93
N VAL A 201 -11.68 -1.50 7.78
CA VAL A 201 -10.54 -0.77 7.26
C VAL A 201 -11.04 0.21 6.22
N ASP A 202 -10.85 1.51 6.49
CA ASP A 202 -11.17 2.55 5.52
C ASP A 202 -10.16 2.53 4.39
N MET A 203 -10.62 2.78 3.17
CA MET A 203 -9.77 2.78 1.99
C MET A 203 -10.00 4.07 1.20
N VAL A 204 -8.90 4.63 0.72
CA VAL A 204 -8.90 5.70 -0.28
C VAL A 204 -8.13 5.24 -1.51
N ASP A 205 -8.68 5.52 -2.68
CA ASP A 205 -8.02 5.32 -3.97
C ASP A 205 -7.31 6.62 -4.37
N VAL A 206 -6.07 6.51 -4.82
CA VAL A 206 -5.23 7.64 -5.27
C VAL A 206 -4.62 7.29 -6.61
N ALA A 207 -5.02 7.99 -7.66
CA ALA A 207 -4.44 7.83 -8.99
C ALA A 207 -3.08 8.56 -9.10
N THR A 208 -2.21 8.07 -9.97
CA THR A 208 -0.87 8.65 -10.16
C THR A 208 -0.88 10.06 -10.74
N ASP A 209 -1.96 10.47 -11.37
CA ASP A 209 -2.19 11.78 -11.99
C ASP A 209 -3.09 12.71 -11.18
N GLU A 210 -3.56 12.28 -9.98
CA GLU A 210 -4.42 13.06 -9.11
C GLU A 210 -3.66 13.69 -7.93
N ASP A 211 -4.26 14.75 -7.36
CA ASP A 211 -3.76 15.35 -6.12
C ASP A 211 -4.15 14.50 -4.90
N TYR A 212 -3.22 13.65 -4.46
CA TYR A 212 -3.41 12.76 -3.32
C TYR A 212 -3.76 13.50 -2.02
N VAL A 213 -3.39 14.76 -1.88
CA VAL A 213 -3.69 15.54 -0.66
C VAL A 213 -5.19 15.73 -0.51
N VAL A 214 -5.89 15.97 -1.62
CA VAL A 214 -7.35 16.12 -1.62
C VAL A 214 -8.02 14.81 -1.17
N GLU A 215 -7.55 13.68 -1.68
CA GLU A 215 -8.11 12.38 -1.36
C GLU A 215 -7.85 11.98 0.10
N LEU A 216 -6.64 12.24 0.62
CA LEU A 216 -6.34 12.03 2.04
C LEU A 216 -7.21 12.92 2.95
N ILE A 217 -7.41 14.19 2.59
CA ILE A 217 -8.28 15.09 3.36
C ILE A 217 -9.72 14.58 3.39
N LYS A 218 -10.25 14.08 2.26
CA LYS A 218 -11.59 13.47 2.21
C LYS A 218 -11.70 12.28 3.17
N MET A 219 -10.71 11.38 3.16
CA MET A 219 -10.65 10.23 4.05
C MET A 219 -10.67 10.65 5.53
N PHE A 220 -9.86 11.65 5.91
CA PHE A 220 -9.83 12.14 7.30
C PHE A 220 -11.10 12.86 7.74
N LYS A 221 -11.84 13.50 6.82
CA LYS A 221 -13.11 14.17 7.15
C LYS A 221 -14.29 13.22 7.35
N GLN A 222 -14.20 12.02 6.84
CA GLN A 222 -15.26 10.99 6.98
C GLN A 222 -15.16 10.20 8.31
N ARG A 223 -14.13 10.45 9.09
CA ARG A 223 -13.87 9.86 10.41
C ARG A 223 -14.17 10.83 11.53
#